data_4161eb24a0e869b64d07e8d7a2c7c15b
#
_entry.id   4161eb24a0e869b64d07e8d7a2c7c15b
#
_cell.length_a   1.000
_cell.length_b   1.000
_cell.length_c   1.000
_cell.angle_alpha   90.00
_cell.angle_beta   90.00
_cell.angle_gamma   90.00
#
_symmetry.space_group_name_H-M   'P 1'
#
loop_
_entity.id
_entity.type
_entity.pdbx_description
1 polymer ?
#
loop_
_entity_poly.entity_id
_entity_poly.type
_entity_poly.pdbx_seq_one_letter_code
_entity_poly.pdbx_strand_id
1 'polypeptide(L)'
;MTKQELFELMRGTIVVSCQATPGEPLYMKDQSIMYLMARAAKQAGAKMIRTSSVRDIVEIKEETGLPVIGLFKREYPGYTGRITMTMREVDECMEAMADIVSIDCTFNARGDGLTPGEFLGKVKEKYPNIIIMADCATLEEAVAAYEAGADLVGSTMNGYTPQTRDCKGEPNYELVRDMVAALPCLVIA
;
A
#
# COMPACT_ATOMS: atom_id res chain seq x y z
N MET A 1 -1.85 -15.54 11.09
CA MET A 1 -2.35 -14.35 11.81
C MET A 1 -3.72 -14.00 11.26
N THR A 2 -4.69 -13.77 12.11
CA THR A 2 -6.01 -13.28 11.70
C THR A 2 -5.95 -11.79 11.34
N LYS A 3 -6.93 -11.28 10.59
CA LYS A 3 -7.03 -9.85 10.28
C LYS A 3 -7.04 -8.98 11.54
N GLN A 4 -7.76 -9.42 12.58
CA GLN A 4 -7.82 -8.67 13.84
C GLN A 4 -6.46 -8.61 14.55
N GLU A 5 -5.75 -9.74 14.66
CA GLU A 5 -4.41 -9.79 15.24
C GLU A 5 -3.43 -8.90 14.48
N LEU A 6 -3.54 -8.87 13.14
CA LEU A 6 -2.73 -8.03 12.29
C LEU A 6 -2.98 -6.54 12.55
N PHE A 7 -4.25 -6.13 12.68
CA PHE A 7 -4.62 -4.75 12.94
C PHE A 7 -4.23 -4.29 14.36
N GLU A 8 -4.33 -5.16 15.36
CA GLU A 8 -3.83 -4.87 16.70
C GLU A 8 -2.30 -4.69 16.70
N LEU A 9 -1.58 -5.51 15.93
CA LEU A 9 -0.12 -5.38 15.77
C LEU A 9 0.27 -4.04 15.13
N MET A 10 -0.54 -3.53 14.20
CA MET A 10 -0.29 -2.26 13.49
C MET A 10 -0.62 -1.03 14.33
N ARG A 11 -1.55 -1.13 15.26
CA ARG A 11 -2.06 0.02 16.02
C ARG A 11 -0.96 0.67 16.85
N GLY A 12 -0.73 1.97 16.60
CA GLY A 12 0.27 2.75 17.32
C GLY A 12 1.73 2.35 17.06
N THR A 13 1.98 1.64 15.95
CA THR A 13 3.34 1.25 15.55
C THR A 13 3.77 1.95 14.24
N ILE A 14 5.02 1.76 13.87
CA ILE A 14 5.57 2.26 12.62
C ILE A 14 5.64 1.10 11.63
N VAL A 15 5.07 1.30 10.44
CA VAL A 15 5.30 0.46 9.26
C VAL A 15 6.49 1.03 8.49
N VAL A 16 7.58 0.27 8.40
CA VAL A 16 8.78 0.75 7.73
C VAL A 16 8.73 0.41 6.24
N SER A 17 8.85 1.42 5.39
CA SER A 17 8.91 1.25 3.94
C SER A 17 10.33 0.89 3.51
N CYS A 18 10.52 -0.36 3.04
CA CYS A 18 11.76 -0.86 2.46
C CYS A 18 11.53 -1.07 0.97
N GLN A 19 11.75 -0.04 0.16
CA GLN A 19 11.51 -0.04 -1.27
C GLN A 19 12.65 0.67 -2.01
N ALA A 20 13.01 0.13 -3.18
CA ALA A 20 13.86 0.82 -4.13
C ALA A 20 13.35 0.52 -5.55
N THR A 21 13.14 1.56 -6.35
CA THR A 21 12.68 1.49 -7.73
C THR A 21 13.78 1.97 -8.70
N PRO A 22 13.72 1.62 -9.99
CA PRO A 22 14.70 2.06 -10.97
C PRO A 22 14.99 3.56 -10.89
N GLY A 23 16.27 3.93 -10.79
CA GLY A 23 16.70 5.31 -10.63
C GLY A 23 16.95 5.76 -9.19
N GLU A 24 16.52 4.98 -8.19
CA GLU A 24 16.81 5.27 -6.78
C GLU A 24 18.16 4.70 -6.34
N PRO A 25 18.86 5.33 -5.38
CA PRO A 25 20.24 4.97 -5.01
C PRO A 25 20.44 3.53 -4.54
N LEU A 26 19.42 2.92 -3.93
CA LEU A 26 19.48 1.54 -3.42
C LEU A 26 18.91 0.50 -4.39
N TYR A 27 18.50 0.94 -5.59
CA TYR A 27 17.97 0.02 -6.58
C TYR A 27 19.07 -0.83 -7.22
N MET A 28 18.83 -2.13 -7.26
CA MET A 28 19.69 -3.09 -7.93
C MET A 28 18.83 -3.97 -8.85
N LYS A 29 19.22 -4.06 -10.15
CA LYS A 29 18.41 -4.74 -11.16
C LYS A 29 18.28 -6.25 -10.91
N ASP A 30 19.38 -6.89 -10.56
CA ASP A 30 19.47 -8.37 -10.52
C ASP A 30 19.46 -8.92 -9.08
N GLN A 31 19.46 -8.05 -8.08
CA GLN A 31 19.42 -8.41 -6.66
C GLN A 31 18.71 -7.32 -5.85
N SER A 32 18.48 -7.56 -4.56
CA SER A 32 17.91 -6.56 -3.65
C SER A 32 18.69 -6.53 -2.34
N ILE A 33 18.66 -5.39 -1.68
CA ILE A 33 19.16 -5.22 -0.31
C ILE A 33 18.02 -4.85 0.65
N MET A 34 16.76 -4.85 0.19
CA MET A 34 15.61 -4.43 0.99
C MET A 34 15.39 -5.34 2.19
N TYR A 35 15.74 -6.64 2.08
CA TYR A 35 15.71 -7.55 3.22
C TYR A 35 16.70 -7.16 4.33
N LEU A 36 17.87 -6.58 4.00
CA LEU A 36 18.82 -6.05 5.00
C LEU A 36 18.27 -4.82 5.70
N MET A 37 17.59 -3.94 4.96
CA MET A 37 16.91 -2.79 5.55
C MET A 37 15.77 -3.22 6.46
N ALA A 38 14.99 -4.22 6.03
CA ALA A 38 13.92 -4.80 6.85
C ALA A 38 14.45 -5.49 8.12
N ARG A 39 15.60 -6.18 8.03
CA ARG A 39 16.31 -6.72 9.20
C ARG A 39 16.65 -5.63 10.21
N ALA A 40 17.25 -4.54 9.74
CA ALA A 40 17.60 -3.40 10.59
C ALA A 40 16.33 -2.75 11.21
N ALA A 41 15.27 -2.59 10.42
CA ALA A 41 13.99 -2.08 10.91
C ALA A 41 13.40 -2.99 12.01
N LYS A 42 13.42 -4.32 11.81
CA LYS A 42 12.99 -5.29 12.84
C LYS A 42 13.82 -5.17 14.12
N GLN A 43 15.15 -5.05 14.02
CA GLN A 43 16.02 -4.85 15.17
C GLN A 43 15.70 -3.55 15.92
N ALA A 44 15.29 -2.51 15.20
CA ALA A 44 14.84 -1.25 15.78
C ALA A 44 13.40 -1.29 16.34
N GLY A 45 12.70 -2.42 16.20
CA GLY A 45 11.37 -2.64 16.80
C GLY A 45 10.19 -2.52 15.84
N ALA A 46 10.42 -2.36 14.52
CA ALA A 46 9.34 -2.40 13.54
C ALA A 46 8.54 -3.70 13.63
N LYS A 47 7.22 -3.59 13.47
CA LYS A 47 6.29 -4.72 13.55
C LYS A 47 5.77 -5.16 12.19
N MET A 48 5.95 -4.33 11.17
CA MET A 48 5.49 -4.57 9.81
C MET A 48 6.39 -3.82 8.82
N ILE A 49 6.51 -4.39 7.62
CA ILE A 49 7.27 -3.78 6.52
C ILE A 49 6.33 -3.53 5.34
N ARG A 50 6.53 -2.41 4.63
CA ARG A 50 5.89 -2.13 3.35
C ARG A 50 6.95 -2.22 2.25
N THR A 51 6.68 -2.99 1.19
CA THR A 51 7.66 -3.21 0.13
C THR A 51 7.02 -3.42 -1.24
N SER A 52 7.84 -3.30 -2.28
CA SER A 52 7.42 -3.43 -3.67
C SER A 52 8.24 -4.50 -4.38
N SER A 53 7.61 -5.41 -5.06
CA SER A 53 8.10 -6.54 -5.87
C SER A 53 7.93 -7.90 -5.21
N VAL A 54 7.75 -8.93 -6.04
CA VAL A 54 7.68 -10.34 -5.57
C VAL A 54 8.92 -10.71 -4.77
N ARG A 55 10.10 -10.39 -5.31
CA ARG A 55 11.37 -10.69 -4.66
C ARG A 55 11.45 -10.11 -3.26
N ASP A 56 11.20 -8.81 -3.14
CA ASP A 56 11.34 -8.13 -1.85
C ASP A 56 10.31 -8.60 -0.83
N ILE A 57 9.07 -8.90 -1.26
CA ILE A 57 8.06 -9.47 -0.37
C ILE A 57 8.55 -10.80 0.20
N VAL A 58 9.02 -11.71 -0.66
CA VAL A 58 9.48 -13.05 -0.26
C VAL A 58 10.73 -12.95 0.63
N GLU A 59 11.78 -12.28 0.17
CA GLU A 59 13.05 -12.16 0.89
C GLU A 59 12.88 -11.48 2.26
N ILE A 60 12.04 -10.45 2.37
CA ILE A 60 11.75 -9.77 3.63
C ILE A 60 10.98 -10.67 4.58
N LYS A 61 9.99 -11.41 4.10
CA LYS A 61 9.24 -12.37 4.94
C LYS A 61 10.14 -13.48 5.46
N GLU A 62 10.98 -14.05 4.61
CA GLU A 62 11.95 -15.08 4.99
C GLU A 62 12.96 -14.57 6.01
N GLU A 63 13.53 -13.39 5.79
CA GLU A 63 14.52 -12.79 6.66
C GLU A 63 13.97 -12.36 8.01
N THR A 64 12.77 -11.77 8.00
CA THR A 64 12.27 -11.09 9.20
C THR A 64 11.18 -11.86 9.93
N GLY A 65 10.39 -12.67 9.24
CA GLY A 65 9.15 -13.24 9.76
C GLY A 65 8.07 -12.20 10.08
N LEU A 66 8.27 -10.93 9.70
CA LEU A 66 7.29 -9.87 9.91
C LEU A 66 6.21 -9.91 8.84
N PRO A 67 4.98 -9.48 9.16
CA PRO A 67 3.95 -9.25 8.14
C PRO A 67 4.38 -8.15 7.16
N VAL A 68 3.92 -8.29 5.91
CA VAL A 68 4.31 -7.41 4.81
C VAL A 68 3.09 -6.82 4.11
N ILE A 69 3.10 -5.49 3.94
CA ILE A 69 2.24 -4.79 2.99
C ILE A 69 2.96 -4.82 1.65
N GLY A 70 2.44 -5.62 0.72
CA GLY A 70 2.97 -5.76 -0.63
C GLY A 70 2.31 -4.82 -1.60
N LEU A 71 3.08 -4.32 -2.57
CA LEU A 71 2.59 -3.50 -3.66
C LEU A 71 3.48 -3.64 -4.89
N PHE A 72 3.05 -3.05 -6.00
CA PHE A 72 3.90 -2.86 -7.18
C PHE A 72 3.76 -1.44 -7.71
N LYS A 73 4.89 -0.86 -8.10
CA LYS A 73 4.93 0.43 -8.79
C LYS A 73 5.25 0.17 -10.26
N ARG A 74 4.21 0.15 -11.10
CA ARG A 74 4.33 0.01 -12.55
C ARG A 74 3.57 1.11 -13.26
N GLU A 75 4.11 1.51 -14.40
CA GLU A 75 3.47 2.49 -15.28
C GLU A 75 2.85 1.76 -16.47
N TYR A 76 1.62 2.12 -16.79
CA TYR A 76 0.88 1.58 -17.92
C TYR A 76 0.28 2.71 -18.76
N PRO A 77 0.22 2.56 -20.09
CA PRO A 77 -0.51 3.52 -20.94
C PRO A 77 -1.97 3.68 -20.48
N GLY A 78 -2.41 4.92 -20.34
CA GLY A 78 -3.78 5.24 -19.91
C GLY A 78 -4.02 5.21 -18.40
N TYR A 79 -3.02 4.82 -17.60
CA TYR A 79 -3.08 4.92 -16.14
C TYR A 79 -2.27 6.11 -15.64
N THR A 80 -2.81 6.87 -14.71
CA THR A 80 -2.09 7.96 -14.03
C THR A 80 -1.76 7.63 -12.58
N GLY A 81 -2.36 6.59 -12.01
CA GLY A 81 -1.95 5.96 -10.75
C GLY A 81 -0.74 5.05 -10.94
N ARG A 82 -0.12 4.63 -9.83
CA ARG A 82 1.16 3.91 -9.86
C ARG A 82 1.22 2.65 -8.99
N ILE A 83 0.34 2.52 -8.00
CA ILE A 83 0.45 1.47 -6.98
C ILE A 83 -0.57 0.38 -7.26
N THR A 84 -0.11 -0.80 -7.67
CA THR A 84 -0.93 -2.01 -7.86
C THR A 84 -2.17 -1.71 -8.72
N MET A 85 -1.93 -1.21 -9.95
CA MET A 85 -2.99 -0.66 -10.80
C MET A 85 -3.82 -1.72 -11.52
N THR A 86 -3.33 -2.94 -11.65
CA THR A 86 -4.02 -4.00 -12.39
C THR A 86 -4.13 -5.29 -11.56
N MET A 87 -5.01 -6.19 -12.00
CA MET A 87 -5.15 -7.50 -11.35
C MET A 87 -3.86 -8.32 -11.37
N ARG A 88 -2.99 -8.08 -12.37
CA ARG A 88 -1.68 -8.75 -12.44
C ARG A 88 -0.83 -8.48 -11.19
N GLU A 89 -0.74 -7.21 -10.76
CA GLU A 89 0.04 -6.86 -9.56
C GLU A 89 -0.61 -7.41 -8.29
N VAL A 90 -1.94 -7.46 -8.25
CA VAL A 90 -2.65 -8.12 -7.14
C VAL A 90 -2.29 -9.60 -7.08
N ASP A 91 -2.33 -10.30 -8.23
CA ASP A 91 -1.96 -11.72 -8.32
C ASP A 91 -0.52 -11.93 -7.85
N GLU A 92 0.42 -11.13 -8.33
CA GLU A 92 1.83 -11.20 -7.93
C GLU A 92 2.04 -10.94 -6.42
N CYS A 93 1.30 -10.01 -5.80
CA CYS A 93 1.32 -9.81 -4.35
C CYS A 93 0.80 -11.04 -3.59
N MET A 94 -0.30 -11.64 -4.08
CA MET A 94 -0.91 -12.82 -3.46
C MET A 94 -0.01 -14.05 -3.61
N GLU A 95 0.60 -14.26 -4.77
CA GLU A 95 1.57 -15.33 -5.01
C GLU A 95 2.82 -15.18 -4.13
N ALA A 96 3.28 -13.95 -3.90
CA ALA A 96 4.37 -13.64 -2.98
C ALA A 96 3.95 -13.72 -1.49
N MET A 97 2.68 -14.08 -1.21
CA MET A 97 2.14 -14.21 0.15
C MET A 97 2.20 -12.89 0.96
N ALA A 98 1.96 -11.76 0.33
CA ALA A 98 1.75 -10.51 1.05
C ALA A 98 0.59 -10.64 2.06
N ASP A 99 0.74 -10.09 3.25
CA ASP A 99 -0.30 -10.13 4.29
C ASP A 99 -1.38 -9.08 4.05
N ILE A 100 -1.00 -7.95 3.47
CA ILE A 100 -1.86 -6.85 3.02
C ILE A 100 -1.42 -6.46 1.61
N VAL A 101 -2.37 -6.16 0.73
CA VAL A 101 -2.08 -5.61 -0.60
C VAL A 101 -2.46 -4.14 -0.65
N SER A 102 -1.49 -3.28 -0.99
CA SER A 102 -1.70 -1.84 -1.14
C SER A 102 -2.09 -1.51 -2.57
N ILE A 103 -3.18 -0.74 -2.75
CA ILE A 103 -3.79 -0.41 -4.04
C ILE A 103 -4.02 1.10 -4.13
N ASP A 104 -3.62 1.71 -5.24
CA ASP A 104 -3.94 3.12 -5.55
C ASP A 104 -5.45 3.28 -5.72
N CYS A 105 -6.06 3.99 -4.79
CA CYS A 105 -7.49 4.30 -4.77
C CYS A 105 -7.78 5.79 -5.01
N THR A 106 -6.82 6.51 -5.58
CA THR A 106 -7.06 7.89 -6.03
C THR A 106 -8.04 7.92 -7.19
N PHE A 107 -8.70 9.07 -7.39
CA PHE A 107 -9.59 9.28 -8.55
C PHE A 107 -8.83 9.55 -9.85
N ASN A 108 -7.56 9.20 -9.90
CA ASN A 108 -6.76 9.22 -11.10
C ASN A 108 -7.32 8.26 -12.17
N ALA A 109 -7.13 8.63 -13.44
CA ALA A 109 -7.62 7.83 -14.54
C ALA A 109 -6.98 6.43 -14.54
N ARG A 110 -7.82 5.42 -14.73
CA ARG A 110 -7.45 4.03 -14.92
C ARG A 110 -7.65 3.66 -16.40
N GLY A 111 -6.65 3.03 -17.01
CA GLY A 111 -6.69 2.66 -18.42
C GLY A 111 -7.67 1.52 -18.74
N ASP A 112 -8.18 0.83 -17.72
CA ASP A 112 -9.25 -0.16 -17.83
C ASP A 112 -10.66 0.45 -17.77
N GLY A 113 -10.77 1.77 -17.55
CA GLY A 113 -12.04 2.49 -17.45
C GLY A 113 -12.83 2.25 -16.17
N LEU A 114 -12.28 1.49 -15.22
CA LEU A 114 -12.92 1.24 -13.93
C LEU A 114 -12.71 2.41 -12.96
N THR A 115 -13.65 2.63 -12.08
CA THR A 115 -13.43 3.39 -10.87
C THR A 115 -12.57 2.57 -9.89
N PRO A 116 -11.89 3.21 -8.92
CA PRO A 116 -11.20 2.47 -7.86
C PRO A 116 -12.10 1.49 -7.13
N GLY A 117 -13.33 1.87 -6.81
CA GLY A 117 -14.32 1.00 -6.15
C GLY A 117 -14.70 -0.23 -6.96
N GLU A 118 -14.93 -0.08 -8.27
CA GLU A 118 -15.19 -1.22 -9.15
C GLU A 118 -14.00 -2.17 -9.25
N PHE A 119 -12.79 -1.62 -9.25
CA PHE A 119 -11.57 -2.44 -9.22
C PHE A 119 -11.44 -3.21 -7.90
N LEU A 120 -11.65 -2.55 -6.74
CA LEU A 120 -11.66 -3.22 -5.44
C LEU A 120 -12.71 -4.34 -5.39
N GLY A 121 -13.89 -4.12 -5.95
CA GLY A 121 -14.93 -5.16 -6.06
C GLY A 121 -14.42 -6.40 -6.81
N LYS A 122 -13.75 -6.22 -7.95
CA LYS A 122 -13.17 -7.35 -8.72
C LYS A 122 -12.04 -8.05 -7.94
N VAL A 123 -11.24 -7.30 -7.20
CA VAL A 123 -10.19 -7.87 -6.35
C VAL A 123 -10.81 -8.74 -5.25
N LYS A 124 -11.82 -8.26 -4.56
CA LYS A 124 -12.55 -9.01 -3.51
C LYS A 124 -13.30 -10.22 -4.07
N GLU A 125 -13.84 -10.12 -5.27
CA GLU A 125 -14.48 -11.27 -5.95
C GLU A 125 -13.49 -12.40 -6.18
N LYS A 126 -12.27 -12.08 -6.67
CA LYS A 126 -11.20 -13.05 -6.92
C LYS A 126 -10.55 -13.56 -5.63
N TYR A 127 -10.36 -12.69 -4.67
CA TYR A 127 -9.68 -12.96 -3.40
C TYR A 127 -10.54 -12.52 -2.20
N PRO A 128 -11.57 -13.28 -1.80
CA PRO A 128 -12.53 -12.85 -0.76
C PRO A 128 -11.91 -12.53 0.61
N ASN A 129 -10.76 -13.13 0.91
CA ASN A 129 -10.07 -12.96 2.20
C ASN A 129 -8.87 -11.99 2.13
N ILE A 130 -8.66 -11.33 0.98
CA ILE A 130 -7.57 -10.35 0.85
C ILE A 130 -7.78 -9.18 1.81
N ILE A 131 -6.71 -8.72 2.43
CA ILE A 131 -6.72 -7.47 3.20
C ILE A 131 -6.18 -6.36 2.28
N ILE A 132 -6.98 -5.35 2.04
CA ILE A 132 -6.66 -4.24 1.12
C ILE A 132 -6.36 -2.99 1.92
N MET A 133 -5.18 -2.40 1.69
CA MET A 133 -4.85 -1.04 2.04
C MET A 133 -5.12 -0.13 0.84
N ALA A 134 -5.98 0.86 1.01
CA ALA A 134 -6.23 1.87 -0.01
C ALA A 134 -5.25 3.04 0.15
N ASP A 135 -4.40 3.27 -0.86
CA ASP A 135 -3.54 4.45 -0.93
C ASP A 135 -4.33 5.62 -1.54
N CYS A 136 -4.61 6.64 -0.74
CA CYS A 136 -5.48 7.77 -1.07
C CYS A 136 -4.73 9.10 -0.96
N ALA A 137 -5.21 10.12 -1.66
CA ALA A 137 -4.69 11.48 -1.63
C ALA A 137 -5.64 12.45 -0.91
N THR A 138 -6.93 12.12 -0.83
CA THR A 138 -7.97 12.96 -0.23
C THR A 138 -8.88 12.16 0.70
N LEU A 139 -9.66 12.85 1.52
CA LEU A 139 -10.66 12.23 2.39
C LEU A 139 -11.77 11.54 1.59
N GLU A 140 -12.21 12.17 0.50
CA GLU A 140 -13.27 11.61 -0.36
C GLU A 140 -12.84 10.28 -0.98
N GLU A 141 -11.59 10.19 -1.43
CA GLU A 141 -11.03 8.93 -1.95
C GLU A 141 -10.97 7.85 -0.88
N ALA A 142 -10.56 8.21 0.34
CA ALA A 142 -10.48 7.27 1.46
C ALA A 142 -11.86 6.74 1.87
N VAL A 143 -12.88 7.62 1.93
CA VAL A 143 -14.26 7.23 2.21
C VAL A 143 -14.79 6.30 1.13
N ALA A 144 -14.65 6.68 -0.14
CA ALA A 144 -15.10 5.87 -1.27
C ALA A 144 -14.41 4.49 -1.32
N ALA A 145 -13.10 4.43 -1.03
CA ALA A 145 -12.36 3.17 -0.98
C ALA A 145 -12.83 2.27 0.18
N TYR A 146 -13.06 2.85 1.36
CA TYR A 146 -13.58 2.11 2.50
C TYR A 146 -14.98 1.53 2.22
N GLU A 147 -15.89 2.34 1.67
CA GLU A 147 -17.23 1.91 1.28
C GLU A 147 -17.20 0.81 0.20
N ALA A 148 -16.20 0.83 -0.67
CA ALA A 148 -15.96 -0.21 -1.69
C ALA A 148 -15.27 -1.48 -1.15
N GLY A 149 -14.95 -1.54 0.16
CA GLY A 149 -14.44 -2.73 0.82
C GLY A 149 -12.93 -2.72 1.12
N ALA A 150 -12.25 -1.57 1.06
CA ALA A 150 -10.91 -1.47 1.61
C ALA A 150 -10.94 -1.71 3.13
N ASP A 151 -9.92 -2.38 3.64
CA ASP A 151 -9.85 -2.79 5.06
C ASP A 151 -9.13 -1.74 5.93
N LEU A 152 -8.25 -0.96 5.32
CA LEU A 152 -7.56 0.17 5.93
C LEU A 152 -7.22 1.18 4.83
N VAL A 153 -6.93 2.42 5.22
CA VAL A 153 -6.58 3.51 4.30
C VAL A 153 -5.27 4.16 4.67
N GLY A 154 -4.61 4.77 3.68
CA GLY A 154 -3.39 5.54 3.90
C GLY A 154 -3.42 6.86 3.15
N SER A 155 -2.81 7.91 3.73
CA SER A 155 -2.65 9.22 3.09
C SER A 155 -1.48 9.27 2.10
N THR A 156 -0.97 8.13 1.71
CA THR A 156 0.28 7.91 0.93
C THR A 156 0.35 8.72 -0.36
N MET A 157 -0.80 8.96 -1.01
CA MET A 157 -0.87 9.65 -2.30
C MET A 157 -1.09 11.15 -2.18
N ASN A 158 -1.24 11.69 -0.95
CA ASN A 158 -1.33 13.14 -0.75
C ASN A 158 -0.02 13.82 -1.18
N GLY A 159 -0.13 14.86 -2.01
CA GLY A 159 1.00 15.53 -2.66
C GLY A 159 1.47 14.87 -3.98
N TYR A 160 0.95 13.70 -4.35
CA TYR A 160 1.36 12.97 -5.56
C TYR A 160 0.29 12.92 -6.66
N THR A 161 -0.87 13.54 -6.44
CA THR A 161 -1.93 13.69 -7.46
C THR A 161 -1.99 15.13 -7.95
N PRO A 162 -2.57 15.39 -9.13
CA PRO A 162 -2.75 16.77 -9.62
C PRO A 162 -3.49 17.67 -8.63
N GLN A 163 -4.47 17.12 -7.91
CA GLN A 163 -5.33 17.85 -6.97
C GLN A 163 -4.64 18.18 -5.64
N THR A 164 -3.62 17.43 -5.26
CA THR A 164 -2.92 17.58 -3.97
C THR A 164 -1.46 18.00 -4.12
N ARG A 165 -1.06 18.44 -5.32
CA ARG A 165 0.34 18.78 -5.65
C ARG A 165 0.95 19.81 -4.72
N ASP A 166 0.16 20.76 -4.24
CA ASP A 166 0.61 21.82 -3.33
C ASP A 166 0.89 21.33 -1.91
N CYS A 167 0.45 20.10 -1.58
CA CYS A 167 0.73 19.46 -0.30
C CYS A 167 2.07 18.69 -0.30
N LYS A 168 2.82 18.70 -1.40
CA LYS A 168 4.07 17.96 -1.53
C LYS A 168 5.17 18.52 -0.64
N GLY A 169 5.78 17.65 0.15
CA GLY A 169 6.98 17.97 0.94
C GLY A 169 6.78 17.94 2.45
N GLU A 170 5.55 18.06 2.95
CA GLU A 170 5.24 17.93 4.37
C GLU A 170 4.05 16.97 4.59
N PRO A 171 4.02 16.22 5.71
CA PRO A 171 2.89 15.37 6.05
C PRO A 171 1.64 16.21 6.31
N ASN A 172 0.53 15.85 5.69
CA ASN A 172 -0.75 16.52 5.89
C ASN A 172 -1.48 15.93 7.12
N TYR A 173 -1.13 16.44 8.30
CA TYR A 173 -1.72 15.97 9.57
C TYR A 173 -3.23 16.26 9.69
N GLU A 174 -3.73 17.29 9.02
CA GLU A 174 -5.16 17.58 9.00
C GLU A 174 -5.93 16.51 8.25
N LEU A 175 -5.46 16.13 7.06
CA LEU A 175 -6.04 15.03 6.29
C LEU A 175 -6.07 13.72 7.11
N VAL A 176 -4.97 13.38 7.78
CA VAL A 176 -4.91 12.16 8.62
C VAL A 176 -5.93 12.23 9.76
N ARG A 177 -6.07 13.39 10.41
CA ARG A 177 -7.06 13.60 11.47
C ARG A 177 -8.49 13.44 10.96
N ASP A 178 -8.77 14.01 9.78
CA ASP A 178 -10.08 13.94 9.15
C ASP A 178 -10.41 12.50 8.73
N MET A 179 -9.46 11.76 8.18
CA MET A 179 -9.62 10.33 7.87
C MET A 179 -9.92 9.51 9.14
N VAL A 180 -9.17 9.75 10.23
CA VAL A 180 -9.40 9.05 11.52
C VAL A 180 -10.77 9.39 12.11
N ALA A 181 -11.25 10.62 11.97
CA ALA A 181 -12.55 11.03 12.46
C ALA A 181 -13.72 10.46 11.63
N ALA A 182 -13.53 10.32 10.32
CA ALA A 182 -14.58 9.91 9.40
C ALA A 182 -14.70 8.38 9.23
N LEU A 183 -13.62 7.62 9.46
CA LEU A 183 -13.54 6.21 9.11
C LEU A 183 -13.35 5.31 10.34
N PRO A 184 -14.10 4.19 10.45
CA PRO A 184 -13.95 3.25 11.55
C PRO A 184 -12.80 2.23 11.35
N CYS A 185 -12.01 2.38 10.29
CA CYS A 185 -10.87 1.52 9.99
C CYS A 185 -9.52 2.12 10.45
N LEU A 186 -8.44 1.34 10.33
CA LEU A 186 -7.10 1.87 10.57
C LEU A 186 -6.70 2.88 9.48
N VAL A 187 -6.07 3.96 9.91
CA VAL A 187 -5.47 4.97 9.03
C VAL A 187 -3.95 4.93 9.18
N ILE A 188 -3.24 4.87 8.07
CA ILE A 188 -1.78 4.98 7.98
C ILE A 188 -1.43 6.37 7.44
N ALA A 189 -0.57 7.08 8.15
CA ALA A 189 -0.06 8.40 7.77
C ALA A 189 1.15 8.30 6.85
#